data_8549dcf35338a059075a98a91180e693
#
_entry.id   8549dcf35338a059075a98a91180e693
#
_cell.length_a   1.000
_cell.length_b   1.000
_cell.length_c   1.000
_cell.angle_alpha   90.00
_cell.angle_beta   90.00
_cell.angle_gamma   90.00
#
_symmetry.space_group_name_H-M   'P 1'
#
loop_
_entity.id
_entity.type
_entity.pdbx_description
1 polymer ?
#
loop_
_entity_poly.entity_id
_entity_poly.type
_entity_poly.pdbx_seq_one_letter_code
_entity_poly.pdbx_strand_id
1 'polypeptide(L)'
;MIDPRTPILVGCGQITDMTGEPSSKRSRVAFAAEAAAKALDDTGAKIGGHMLGHHVDALAVMEFFSDSSPRFASPFGRSVNPPKSVARRLHASPRTMLYSHVGGNMPQYLVNRFAEEIANGKTKLALICGAELLRSTQNARKAGLAIDWNEDYGGTPERVGDDRDGFSQEEARHGLKAAIHFYPLLENAIRGGLKRDVPHHMEAMGELFHRLAMVAKENPLATRRKGYSAKELSTISDDNRWICFPYPRLMNANAMIDQAAAVVMTSVEKAQEWGIPQEKWVFLHGCADGADTWVVSEREKLDASPAIRGCARLALDMAGKKLSDIAAFDLYSCFPSAVEVAMKEIGIAEDDPRPISVTGGLPYFGGPGNNYVTHSIAEMMNVVRRKPGSFGMVTANGSYLTKHSAGLYSTEPTKGSWRREDPKRFQAELDARPKRHVNTAPAGSGTIETYCVAYGKDAPEKGYIVGRLDGSDERFVAQAPDDKALLADMLTKEQLGRKVTVNEQGGRNVFRPI
;
A
#
# COMPACT_ATOMS: atom_id res chain seq x y z
N MET A 1 18.44 -30.78 7.79
CA MET A 1 19.15 -29.87 6.84
C MET A 1 18.13 -28.95 6.21
N ILE A 2 18.48 -27.70 5.98
CA ILE A 2 17.64 -26.76 5.23
C ILE A 2 17.76 -27.12 3.75
N ASP A 3 16.65 -27.09 3.02
CA ASP A 3 16.66 -27.29 1.57
C ASP A 3 17.54 -26.20 0.91
N PRO A 4 18.56 -26.57 0.11
CA PRO A 4 19.47 -25.60 -0.53
C PRO A 4 18.77 -24.52 -1.37
N ARG A 5 17.60 -24.84 -1.95
CA ARG A 5 16.81 -23.92 -2.77
C ARG A 5 15.82 -23.05 -1.97
N THR A 6 15.82 -23.19 -0.63
CA THR A 6 14.94 -22.33 0.17
C THR A 6 15.21 -20.86 -0.11
N PRO A 7 14.20 -20.06 -0.51
CA PRO A 7 14.35 -18.63 -0.72
C PRO A 7 14.49 -17.90 0.61
N ILE A 8 15.45 -17.00 0.68
CA ILE A 8 15.70 -16.15 1.84
C ILE A 8 15.93 -14.69 1.40
N LEU A 9 15.51 -13.76 2.26
CA LEU A 9 15.90 -12.37 2.14
C LEU A 9 17.21 -12.20 2.92
N VAL A 10 18.19 -11.55 2.31
CA VAL A 10 19.56 -11.51 2.88
C VAL A 10 20.08 -10.09 3.06
N GLY A 11 19.46 -9.10 2.41
CA GLY A 11 19.86 -7.71 2.52
C GLY A 11 18.68 -6.76 2.39
N CYS A 12 18.75 -5.64 3.10
CA CYS A 12 17.77 -4.56 3.01
C CYS A 12 18.45 -3.20 3.08
N GLY A 13 17.93 -2.23 2.33
CA GLY A 13 18.42 -0.87 2.30
C GLY A 13 17.27 0.12 2.34
N GLN A 14 17.34 1.12 3.22
CA GLN A 14 16.34 2.17 3.33
C GLN A 14 17.02 3.53 3.40
N ILE A 15 16.42 4.54 2.77
CA ILE A 15 16.87 5.93 2.81
C ILE A 15 15.64 6.83 2.94
N THR A 16 15.72 7.80 3.85
CA THR A 16 14.81 8.95 3.90
C THR A 16 15.62 10.22 3.82
N ASP A 17 15.37 11.05 2.81
CA ASP A 17 15.95 12.39 2.75
C ASP A 17 15.01 13.38 3.44
N MET A 18 15.45 13.87 4.59
CA MET A 18 14.69 14.85 5.39
C MET A 18 14.85 16.28 4.91
N THR A 19 15.85 16.57 4.07
CA THR A 19 16.12 17.93 3.60
C THR A 19 15.15 18.35 2.52
N GLY A 20 14.83 17.46 1.60
CA GLY A 20 14.06 17.76 0.40
C GLY A 20 14.82 18.70 -0.54
N GLU A 21 16.15 18.70 -0.47
CA GLU A 21 17.01 19.50 -1.35
C GLU A 21 17.04 18.91 -2.75
N PRO A 22 16.68 19.68 -3.78
CA PRO A 22 16.71 19.19 -5.16
C PRO A 22 18.15 18.99 -5.64
N SER A 23 18.37 17.93 -6.41
CA SER A 23 19.67 17.65 -7.01
C SER A 23 19.52 17.13 -8.44
N SER A 24 20.29 17.68 -9.37
CA SER A 24 20.38 17.15 -10.75
C SER A 24 21.00 15.74 -10.79
N LYS A 25 21.82 15.39 -9.79
CA LYS A 25 22.49 14.08 -9.71
C LYS A 25 21.62 12.99 -9.08
N ARG A 26 20.55 13.34 -8.36
CA ARG A 26 19.69 12.40 -7.65
C ARG A 26 18.30 12.34 -8.31
N SER A 27 18.23 11.63 -9.45
CA SER A 27 16.93 11.23 -10.03
C SER A 27 16.29 10.08 -9.23
N ARG A 28 15.02 9.76 -9.51
CA ARG A 28 14.34 8.62 -8.84
C ARG A 28 15.08 7.31 -9.05
N VAL A 29 15.57 7.06 -10.27
CA VAL A 29 16.35 5.83 -10.56
C VAL A 29 17.71 5.85 -9.85
N ALA A 30 18.36 7.00 -9.71
CA ALA A 30 19.59 7.12 -8.92
C ALA A 30 19.32 6.84 -7.44
N PHE A 31 18.23 7.38 -6.89
CA PHE A 31 17.85 7.20 -5.50
C PHE A 31 17.45 5.75 -5.19
N ALA A 32 16.73 5.08 -6.11
CA ALA A 32 16.45 3.65 -6.02
C ALA A 32 17.73 2.81 -6.05
N ALA A 33 18.70 3.18 -6.90
CA ALA A 33 20.00 2.50 -6.97
C ALA A 33 20.84 2.70 -5.70
N GLU A 34 20.77 3.88 -5.04
CA GLU A 34 21.42 4.12 -3.75
C GLU A 34 20.88 3.17 -2.67
N ALA A 35 19.54 2.99 -2.59
CA ALA A 35 18.92 2.05 -1.66
C ALA A 35 19.28 0.59 -2.00
N ALA A 36 19.34 0.27 -3.29
CA ALA A 36 19.73 -1.05 -3.78
C ALA A 36 21.19 -1.38 -3.44
N ALA A 37 22.11 -0.43 -3.58
CA ALA A 37 23.52 -0.60 -3.17
C ALA A 37 23.62 -0.88 -1.65
N LYS A 38 22.88 -0.10 -0.82
CA LYS A 38 22.80 -0.34 0.63
C LYS A 38 22.26 -1.73 0.95
N ALA A 39 21.26 -2.22 0.21
CA ALA A 39 20.71 -3.55 0.42
C ALA A 39 21.72 -4.65 0.08
N LEU A 40 22.51 -4.47 -0.98
CA LEU A 40 23.59 -5.38 -1.34
C LEU A 40 24.71 -5.37 -0.27
N ASP A 41 25.08 -4.20 0.24
CA ASP A 41 26.07 -4.09 1.32
C ASP A 41 25.58 -4.71 2.63
N ASP A 42 24.29 -4.56 2.98
CA ASP A 42 23.68 -5.16 4.18
C ASP A 42 23.74 -6.70 4.17
N THR A 43 23.89 -7.34 3.02
CA THR A 43 24.04 -8.80 2.94
C THR A 43 25.27 -9.30 3.71
N GLY A 44 26.31 -8.47 3.85
CA GLY A 44 27.58 -8.88 4.46
C GLY A 44 28.29 -9.98 3.68
N ALA A 45 28.02 -10.14 2.39
CA ALA A 45 28.66 -11.15 1.54
C ALA A 45 30.18 -10.98 1.56
N LYS A 46 30.93 -12.08 1.66
CA LYS A 46 32.41 -12.05 1.69
C LYS A 46 33.04 -11.45 0.44
N ILE A 47 32.36 -11.57 -0.70
CA ILE A 47 32.80 -10.94 -1.96
C ILE A 47 32.54 -9.42 -1.99
N GLY A 48 31.82 -8.86 -0.98
CA GLY A 48 31.40 -7.47 -0.93
C GLY A 48 30.14 -7.17 -1.73
N GLY A 49 29.37 -6.18 -1.29
CA GLY A 49 28.07 -5.83 -1.90
C GLY A 49 28.21 -5.38 -3.37
N HIS A 50 29.25 -4.62 -3.69
CA HIS A 50 29.53 -4.20 -5.08
C HIS A 50 29.73 -5.42 -6.01
N MET A 51 30.55 -6.38 -5.62
CA MET A 51 30.78 -7.60 -6.42
C MET A 51 29.51 -8.47 -6.46
N LEU A 52 28.73 -8.52 -5.38
CA LEU A 52 27.45 -9.23 -5.37
C LEU A 52 26.48 -8.61 -6.38
N GLY A 53 26.53 -7.30 -6.59
CA GLY A 53 25.72 -6.59 -7.58
C GLY A 53 25.86 -7.16 -9.00
N HIS A 54 27.05 -7.63 -9.38
CA HIS A 54 27.26 -8.25 -10.69
C HIS A 54 26.53 -9.60 -10.86
N HIS A 55 26.12 -10.23 -9.76
CA HIS A 55 25.40 -11.51 -9.78
C HIS A 55 23.87 -11.32 -9.77
N VAL A 56 23.36 -10.09 -9.69
CA VAL A 56 21.91 -9.81 -9.80
C VAL A 56 21.43 -10.29 -11.18
N ASP A 57 20.60 -11.31 -11.20
CA ASP A 57 20.05 -11.89 -12.43
C ASP A 57 18.55 -11.58 -12.61
N ALA A 58 17.88 -11.09 -11.57
CA ALA A 58 16.52 -10.55 -11.62
C ALA A 58 16.42 -9.22 -10.86
N LEU A 59 15.93 -8.18 -11.52
CA LEU A 59 15.75 -6.84 -10.96
C LEU A 59 14.33 -6.36 -11.21
N ALA A 60 13.64 -5.96 -10.14
CA ALA A 60 12.35 -5.29 -10.23
C ALA A 60 12.42 -3.89 -9.63
N VAL A 61 11.88 -2.91 -10.36
CA VAL A 61 11.72 -1.53 -9.89
C VAL A 61 10.23 -1.23 -9.75
N MET A 62 9.86 -0.64 -8.60
CA MET A 62 8.49 -0.17 -8.38
C MET A 62 8.19 1.02 -9.27
N GLU A 63 7.01 1.04 -9.91
CA GLU A 63 6.60 2.17 -10.73
C GLU A 63 6.57 3.46 -9.92
N PHE A 64 7.26 4.47 -10.43
CA PHE A 64 7.26 5.80 -9.83
C PHE A 64 5.92 6.51 -10.04
N PHE A 65 5.44 7.26 -9.06
CA PHE A 65 4.21 8.03 -9.22
C PHE A 65 4.25 8.99 -10.41
N SER A 66 5.42 9.53 -10.73
CA SER A 66 5.58 10.38 -11.91
C SER A 66 5.26 9.69 -13.23
N ASP A 67 5.35 8.36 -13.27
CA ASP A 67 5.13 7.57 -14.48
C ASP A 67 3.70 7.00 -14.52
N SER A 68 3.01 7.00 -13.37
CA SER A 68 1.69 6.37 -13.21
C SER A 68 0.55 7.15 -13.86
N SER A 69 0.68 8.48 -13.98
CA SER A 69 -0.31 9.30 -14.67
C SER A 69 0.25 10.67 -15.06
N PRO A 70 -0.32 11.35 -16.08
CA PRO A 70 0.08 12.70 -16.47
C PRO A 70 -0.01 13.72 -15.32
N ARG A 71 -0.94 13.53 -14.37
CA ARG A 71 -1.11 14.40 -13.20
C ARG A 71 0.14 14.48 -12.33
N PHE A 72 0.89 13.38 -12.24
CA PHE A 72 2.09 13.27 -11.42
C PHE A 72 3.38 13.39 -12.21
N ALA A 73 3.28 13.60 -13.54
CA ALA A 73 4.44 13.69 -14.42
C ALA A 73 5.48 14.68 -13.89
N SER A 74 6.74 14.24 -13.90
CA SER A 74 7.86 15.09 -13.52
C SER A 74 8.16 16.11 -14.61
N PRO A 75 8.29 17.40 -14.28
CA PRO A 75 8.76 18.40 -15.25
C PRO A 75 10.24 18.26 -15.59
N PHE A 76 10.96 17.41 -14.88
CA PHE A 76 12.41 17.23 -14.99
C PHE A 76 12.81 15.99 -15.78
N GLY A 77 11.89 15.39 -16.51
CA GLY A 77 12.14 14.17 -17.29
C GLY A 77 12.05 12.87 -16.49
N ARG A 78 12.37 11.77 -17.16
CA ARG A 78 12.29 10.40 -16.62
C ARG A 78 13.26 9.45 -17.31
N SER A 79 13.49 8.28 -16.70
CA SER A 79 14.11 7.15 -17.38
C SER A 79 13.10 6.45 -18.30
N VAL A 80 13.50 6.12 -19.52
CA VAL A 80 12.70 5.32 -20.47
C VAL A 80 12.62 3.85 -19.99
N ASN A 81 13.68 3.38 -19.32
CA ASN A 81 13.77 2.01 -18.80
C ASN A 81 14.35 2.03 -17.37
N PRO A 82 13.52 2.30 -16.35
CA PRO A 82 13.99 2.40 -14.96
C PRO A 82 14.79 1.20 -14.46
N PRO A 83 14.40 -0.07 -14.68
CA PRO A 83 15.21 -1.21 -14.28
C PRO A 83 16.60 -1.21 -14.92
N LYS A 84 16.71 -0.87 -16.20
CA LYS A 84 18.01 -0.78 -16.88
C LYS A 84 18.87 0.34 -16.33
N SER A 85 18.27 1.49 -16.01
CA SER A 85 18.96 2.62 -15.38
C SER A 85 19.52 2.28 -14.00
N VAL A 86 18.76 1.53 -13.19
CA VAL A 86 19.23 1.04 -11.89
C VAL A 86 20.33 -0.01 -12.07
N ALA A 87 20.14 -0.99 -12.96
CA ALA A 87 21.12 -2.05 -13.23
C ALA A 87 22.49 -1.48 -13.62
N ARG A 88 22.53 -0.46 -14.50
CA ARG A 88 23.79 0.19 -14.91
C ARG A 88 24.54 0.83 -13.73
N ARG A 89 23.81 1.43 -12.77
CA ARG A 89 24.43 2.05 -11.58
C ARG A 89 24.99 1.02 -10.60
N LEU A 90 24.45 -0.21 -10.64
CA LEU A 90 24.92 -1.33 -9.84
C LEU A 90 25.94 -2.21 -10.58
N HIS A 91 26.31 -1.86 -11.80
CA HIS A 91 27.14 -2.68 -12.70
C HIS A 91 26.55 -4.09 -12.90
N ALA A 92 25.23 -4.22 -12.81
CA ALA A 92 24.49 -5.45 -12.99
C ALA A 92 24.05 -5.66 -14.44
N SER A 93 23.91 -6.93 -14.84
CA SER A 93 23.36 -7.33 -16.14
C SER A 93 22.24 -8.36 -15.96
N PRO A 94 21.11 -7.96 -15.35
CA PRO A 94 20.03 -8.88 -15.06
C PRO A 94 19.42 -9.45 -16.33
N ARG A 95 19.13 -10.77 -16.31
CA ARG A 95 18.38 -11.42 -17.37
C ARG A 95 16.90 -11.02 -17.35
N THR A 96 16.35 -10.81 -16.14
CA THR A 96 14.97 -10.38 -15.93
C THR A 96 14.95 -8.96 -15.38
N MET A 97 14.31 -8.04 -16.09
CA MET A 97 14.16 -6.64 -15.69
C MET A 97 12.68 -6.26 -15.71
N LEU A 98 12.10 -6.09 -14.52
CA LEU A 98 10.67 -5.83 -14.33
C LEU A 98 10.44 -4.38 -13.89
N TYR A 99 9.42 -3.75 -14.46
CA TYR A 99 8.87 -2.49 -13.97
C TYR A 99 7.41 -2.73 -13.58
N SER A 100 7.07 -2.53 -12.31
CA SER A 100 5.72 -2.86 -11.84
C SER A 100 4.66 -1.97 -12.48
N HIS A 101 3.40 -2.43 -12.51
CA HIS A 101 2.24 -1.54 -12.60
C HIS A 101 1.95 -0.91 -11.23
N VAL A 102 1.10 0.13 -11.22
CA VAL A 102 0.69 0.82 -9.98
C VAL A 102 0.06 -0.16 -8.98
N GLY A 103 0.55 -0.10 -7.76
CA GLY A 103 0.00 -0.87 -6.65
C GLY A 103 0.95 -0.96 -5.46
N GLY A 104 0.50 -0.50 -4.29
CA GLY A 104 1.28 -0.66 -3.05
C GLY A 104 1.44 -2.12 -2.62
N ASN A 105 0.71 -3.06 -3.23
CA ASN A 105 0.90 -4.50 -3.05
C ASN A 105 2.12 -5.05 -3.78
N MET A 106 2.63 -4.35 -4.78
CA MET A 106 3.64 -4.88 -5.72
C MET A 106 4.95 -5.32 -5.07
N PRO A 107 5.52 -4.64 -4.05
CA PRO A 107 6.75 -5.13 -3.44
C PRO A 107 6.60 -6.53 -2.83
N GLN A 108 5.51 -6.77 -2.06
CA GLN A 108 5.27 -8.10 -1.48
C GLN A 108 4.92 -9.12 -2.55
N TYR A 109 4.13 -8.75 -3.55
CA TYR A 109 3.83 -9.61 -4.70
C TYR A 109 5.12 -10.09 -5.39
N LEU A 110 6.10 -9.20 -5.59
CA LEU A 110 7.37 -9.54 -6.22
C LEU A 110 8.27 -10.38 -5.32
N VAL A 111 8.25 -10.15 -4.01
CA VAL A 111 8.91 -11.07 -3.05
C VAL A 111 8.33 -12.46 -3.18
N ASN A 112 7.01 -12.61 -3.22
CA ASN A 112 6.33 -13.89 -3.37
C ASN A 112 6.70 -14.58 -4.70
N ARG A 113 6.71 -13.83 -5.81
CA ARG A 113 7.10 -14.32 -7.14
C ARG A 113 8.55 -14.76 -7.18
N PHE A 114 9.47 -13.92 -6.72
CA PHE A 114 10.89 -14.26 -6.74
C PHE A 114 11.24 -15.39 -5.78
N ALA A 115 10.55 -15.52 -4.65
CA ALA A 115 10.71 -16.68 -3.78
C ALA A 115 10.38 -17.99 -4.52
N GLU A 116 9.31 -18.01 -5.30
CA GLU A 116 8.95 -19.17 -6.13
C GLU A 116 9.97 -19.42 -7.25
N GLU A 117 10.44 -18.36 -7.92
CA GLU A 117 11.48 -18.47 -8.96
C GLU A 117 12.80 -19.01 -8.39
N ILE A 118 13.21 -18.57 -7.19
CA ILE A 118 14.42 -19.04 -6.49
C ILE A 118 14.25 -20.51 -6.09
N ALA A 119 13.12 -20.89 -5.49
CA ALA A 119 12.84 -22.26 -5.10
C ALA A 119 12.84 -23.23 -6.30
N ASN A 120 12.43 -22.75 -7.48
CA ASN A 120 12.44 -23.49 -8.73
C ASN A 120 13.78 -23.40 -9.48
N GLY A 121 14.80 -22.73 -8.93
CA GLY A 121 16.13 -22.57 -9.54
C GLY A 121 16.17 -21.67 -10.78
N LYS A 122 15.12 -20.88 -11.02
CA LYS A 122 15.03 -19.96 -12.16
C LYS A 122 15.79 -18.65 -11.92
N THR A 123 15.84 -18.19 -10.68
CA THR A 123 16.52 -16.95 -10.25
C THR A 123 17.52 -17.27 -9.14
N LYS A 124 18.73 -16.72 -9.25
CA LYS A 124 19.81 -16.90 -8.27
C LYS A 124 19.89 -15.76 -7.26
N LEU A 125 19.82 -14.53 -7.74
CA LEU A 125 19.85 -13.31 -6.94
C LEU A 125 18.83 -12.32 -7.48
N ALA A 126 17.78 -12.08 -6.71
CA ALA A 126 16.75 -11.08 -7.04
C ALA A 126 16.95 -9.82 -6.21
N LEU A 127 16.75 -8.68 -6.84
CA LEU A 127 16.76 -7.34 -6.24
C LEU A 127 15.44 -6.64 -6.55
N ILE A 128 14.77 -6.15 -5.50
CA ILE A 128 13.54 -5.37 -5.59
C ILE A 128 13.84 -4.00 -5.01
N CYS A 129 13.54 -2.91 -5.74
CA CYS A 129 13.79 -1.56 -5.27
C CYS A 129 12.76 -0.56 -5.80
N GLY A 130 12.70 0.60 -5.18
CA GLY A 130 11.91 1.74 -5.64
C GLY A 130 12.24 3.01 -4.85
N ALA A 131 11.76 4.13 -5.33
CA ALA A 131 11.97 5.43 -4.71
C ALA A 131 10.88 6.43 -5.09
N GLU A 132 10.68 7.44 -4.24
CA GLU A 132 9.95 8.65 -4.59
C GLU A 132 10.75 9.89 -4.17
N LEU A 133 10.70 10.93 -5.00
CA LEU A 133 11.32 12.24 -4.77
C LEU A 133 10.27 13.35 -4.93
N LEU A 134 9.13 13.23 -4.23
CA LEU A 134 8.02 14.16 -4.42
C LEU A 134 8.27 15.51 -3.74
N ARG A 135 8.93 15.50 -2.57
CA ARG A 135 9.27 16.74 -1.84
C ARG A 135 10.31 17.57 -2.61
N SER A 136 11.46 16.98 -2.96
CA SER A 136 12.52 17.66 -3.71
C SER A 136 12.06 18.07 -5.11
N THR A 137 11.25 17.26 -5.81
CA THR A 137 10.62 17.63 -7.08
C THR A 137 9.75 18.90 -6.93
N GLN A 138 8.92 18.96 -5.88
CA GLN A 138 8.10 20.14 -5.62
C GLN A 138 8.95 21.37 -5.27
N ASN A 139 10.00 21.21 -4.48
CA ASN A 139 10.92 22.28 -4.11
C ASN A 139 11.68 22.81 -5.32
N ALA A 140 12.19 21.91 -6.19
CA ALA A 140 12.83 22.27 -7.44
C ALA A 140 11.91 23.09 -8.35
N ARG A 141 10.64 22.64 -8.48
CA ARG A 141 9.63 23.35 -9.27
C ARG A 141 9.35 24.74 -8.73
N LYS A 142 9.20 24.87 -7.40
CA LYS A 142 8.98 26.19 -6.75
C LYS A 142 10.16 27.14 -6.92
N ALA A 143 11.37 26.61 -6.88
CA ALA A 143 12.61 27.39 -7.06
C ALA A 143 12.97 27.65 -8.51
N GLY A 144 12.21 27.14 -9.49
CA GLY A 144 12.48 27.35 -10.92
C GLY A 144 13.79 26.73 -11.40
N LEU A 145 14.25 25.62 -10.76
CA LEU A 145 15.53 25.01 -11.09
C LEU A 145 15.48 24.29 -12.43
N ALA A 146 16.54 24.44 -13.22
CA ALA A 146 16.76 23.67 -14.44
C ALA A 146 17.44 22.33 -14.07
N ILE A 147 16.65 21.27 -14.00
CA ILE A 147 17.11 19.91 -13.72
C ILE A 147 16.77 19.04 -14.92
N ASP A 148 17.66 18.12 -15.29
CA ASP A 148 17.42 17.10 -16.30
C ASP A 148 17.64 15.71 -15.70
N TRP A 149 16.55 14.92 -15.62
CA TRP A 149 16.55 13.52 -15.18
C TRP A 149 16.23 12.55 -16.32
N ASN A 150 16.30 13.02 -17.56
CA ASN A 150 16.09 12.14 -18.70
C ASN A 150 17.23 11.13 -18.83
N GLU A 151 16.86 9.87 -18.97
CA GLU A 151 17.77 8.77 -19.22
C GLU A 151 17.17 7.81 -20.26
N ASP A 152 17.91 7.56 -21.31
CA ASP A 152 17.56 6.57 -22.32
C ASP A 152 18.75 5.63 -22.58
N TYR A 153 18.64 4.43 -22.08
CA TYR A 153 19.57 3.34 -22.34
C TYR A 153 18.99 2.29 -23.27
N GLY A 154 17.88 2.62 -23.93
CA GLY A 154 17.18 1.78 -24.88
C GLY A 154 16.45 0.59 -24.25
N GLY A 155 15.60 -0.03 -25.04
CA GLY A 155 14.76 -1.16 -24.65
C GLY A 155 13.54 -0.73 -23.84
N THR A 156 12.56 -1.62 -23.77
CA THR A 156 11.33 -1.45 -22.98
C THR A 156 11.33 -2.45 -21.83
N PRO A 157 11.08 -2.04 -20.57
CA PRO A 157 11.03 -2.99 -19.47
C PRO A 157 9.82 -3.90 -19.59
N GLU A 158 9.96 -5.14 -19.12
CA GLU A 158 8.82 -6.03 -18.93
C GLU A 158 7.91 -5.45 -17.84
N ARG A 159 6.62 -5.30 -18.15
CA ARG A 159 5.61 -4.83 -17.18
C ARG A 159 5.06 -6.00 -16.38
N VAL A 160 4.84 -5.77 -15.08
CA VAL A 160 4.33 -6.80 -14.16
C VAL A 160 3.27 -6.24 -13.22
N GLY A 161 2.24 -7.03 -12.95
CA GLY A 161 1.08 -6.64 -12.16
C GLY A 161 -0.16 -6.39 -13.01
N ASP A 162 -1.19 -5.82 -12.43
CA ASP A 162 -2.47 -5.54 -13.07
C ASP A 162 -2.62 -4.03 -13.26
N ASP A 163 -2.88 -3.60 -14.49
CA ASP A 163 -2.96 -2.19 -14.92
C ASP A 163 -4.39 -1.65 -15.03
N ARG A 164 -5.40 -2.48 -14.72
CA ARG A 164 -6.81 -2.04 -14.76
C ARG A 164 -7.03 -0.85 -13.83
N ASP A 165 -7.86 0.10 -14.27
CA ASP A 165 -8.34 1.16 -13.40
C ASP A 165 -9.05 0.58 -12.18
N GLY A 166 -8.80 1.13 -10.99
CA GLY A 166 -9.41 0.65 -9.74
C GLY A 166 -10.86 1.12 -9.54
N PHE A 167 -11.49 1.71 -10.57
CA PHE A 167 -12.85 2.24 -10.53
C PHE A 167 -13.58 1.98 -11.86
N SER A 168 -14.90 1.96 -11.80
CA SER A 168 -15.76 1.84 -12.99
C SER A 168 -15.96 3.19 -13.68
N GLN A 169 -16.48 3.17 -14.92
CA GLN A 169 -16.92 4.39 -15.60
C GLN A 169 -18.03 5.10 -14.83
N GLU A 170 -18.90 4.35 -14.15
CA GLU A 170 -19.95 4.90 -13.30
C GLU A 170 -19.38 5.65 -12.10
N GLU A 171 -18.46 5.06 -11.36
CA GLU A 171 -17.76 5.72 -10.26
C GLU A 171 -17.00 6.96 -10.75
N ALA A 172 -16.31 6.83 -11.88
CA ALA A 172 -15.56 7.93 -12.50
C ALA A 172 -16.45 9.11 -12.94
N ARG A 173 -17.64 8.82 -13.48
CA ARG A 173 -18.65 9.81 -13.90
C ARG A 173 -19.09 10.67 -12.71
N HIS A 174 -19.15 10.08 -11.52
CA HIS A 174 -19.48 10.75 -10.28
C HIS A 174 -18.25 11.34 -9.56
N GLY A 175 -17.05 11.34 -10.16
CA GLY A 175 -15.85 11.92 -9.58
C GLY A 175 -15.12 11.04 -8.57
N LEU A 176 -15.53 9.79 -8.40
CA LEU A 176 -14.84 8.80 -7.59
C LEU A 176 -13.68 8.19 -8.39
N LYS A 177 -12.51 8.86 -8.36
CA LYS A 177 -11.28 8.48 -9.08
C LYS A 177 -10.03 8.47 -8.20
N ALA A 178 -10.15 8.88 -6.95
CA ALA A 178 -9.01 9.04 -6.05
C ALA A 178 -9.23 8.31 -4.74
N ALA A 179 -8.16 7.77 -4.18
CA ALA A 179 -8.19 7.07 -2.91
C ALA A 179 -8.83 7.89 -1.79
N ILE A 180 -8.57 9.20 -1.75
CA ILE A 180 -9.15 10.12 -0.76
C ILE A 180 -10.68 10.24 -0.83
N HIS A 181 -11.35 9.66 -1.84
CA HIS A 181 -12.81 9.60 -1.93
C HIS A 181 -13.35 8.19 -1.63
N PHE A 182 -12.61 7.14 -2.01
CA PHE A 182 -13.05 5.75 -1.79
C PHE A 182 -12.88 5.29 -0.34
N TYR A 183 -11.71 5.53 0.27
CA TYR A 183 -11.46 5.06 1.62
C TYR A 183 -12.41 5.68 2.68
N PRO A 184 -12.82 6.96 2.59
CA PRO A 184 -13.85 7.50 3.47
C PRO A 184 -15.23 6.84 3.32
N LEU A 185 -15.58 6.37 2.11
CA LEU A 185 -16.80 5.57 1.90
C LEU A 185 -16.71 4.23 2.64
N LEU A 186 -15.55 3.55 2.55
CA LEU A 186 -15.30 2.31 3.30
C LEU A 186 -15.34 2.57 4.81
N GLU A 187 -14.76 3.70 5.27
CA GLU A 187 -14.74 4.08 6.68
C GLU A 187 -16.14 4.23 7.28
N ASN A 188 -17.01 5.00 6.61
CA ASN A 188 -18.39 5.15 7.08
C ASN A 188 -19.18 3.84 7.00
N ALA A 189 -18.87 2.93 6.07
CA ALA A 189 -19.46 1.59 6.04
C ALA A 189 -19.00 0.76 7.27
N ILE A 190 -17.72 0.83 7.65
CA ILE A 190 -17.17 0.19 8.86
C ILE A 190 -17.88 0.75 10.09
N ARG A 191 -17.93 2.09 10.21
CA ARG A 191 -18.61 2.79 11.31
C ARG A 191 -20.07 2.32 11.45
N GLY A 192 -20.80 2.22 10.34
CA GLY A 192 -22.17 1.71 10.31
C GLY A 192 -22.27 0.27 10.77
N GLY A 193 -21.37 -0.60 10.33
CA GLY A 193 -21.30 -2.00 10.77
C GLY A 193 -21.03 -2.14 12.26
N LEU A 194 -20.21 -1.27 12.84
CA LEU A 194 -19.90 -1.20 14.27
C LEU A 194 -20.98 -0.45 15.09
N LYS A 195 -21.96 0.17 14.43
CA LYS A 195 -23.02 0.98 15.06
C LYS A 195 -22.45 2.12 15.94
N ARG A 196 -21.33 2.71 15.52
CA ARG A 196 -20.72 3.85 16.21
C ARG A 196 -21.24 5.16 15.64
N ASP A 197 -21.46 6.15 16.50
CA ASP A 197 -21.64 7.53 16.03
C ASP A 197 -20.32 8.14 15.56
N VAL A 198 -20.38 9.31 14.94
CA VAL A 198 -19.19 9.97 14.39
C VAL A 198 -18.16 10.32 15.47
N PRO A 199 -18.52 10.97 16.62
CA PRO A 199 -17.54 11.30 17.65
C PRO A 199 -16.77 10.08 18.19
N HIS A 200 -17.46 9.02 18.59
CA HIS A 200 -16.80 7.81 19.12
C HIS A 200 -15.96 7.10 18.06
N HIS A 201 -16.38 7.13 16.79
CA HIS A 201 -15.58 6.55 15.72
C HIS A 201 -14.32 7.37 15.43
N MET A 202 -14.41 8.72 15.46
CA MET A 202 -13.24 9.60 15.34
C MET A 202 -12.22 9.36 16.46
N GLU A 203 -12.67 9.16 17.70
CA GLU A 203 -11.81 8.80 18.83
C GLU A 203 -11.12 7.46 18.58
N ALA A 204 -11.86 6.42 18.16
CA ALA A 204 -11.29 5.10 17.87
C ALA A 204 -10.23 5.15 16.75
N MET A 205 -10.49 5.88 15.66
CA MET A 205 -9.49 6.12 14.62
C MET A 205 -8.27 6.87 15.18
N GLY A 206 -8.48 7.84 16.07
CA GLY A 206 -7.41 8.58 16.75
C GLY A 206 -6.51 7.64 17.57
N GLU A 207 -7.10 6.77 18.38
CA GLU A 207 -6.36 5.76 19.16
C GLU A 207 -5.60 4.78 18.26
N LEU A 208 -6.24 4.28 17.21
CA LEU A 208 -5.60 3.39 16.24
C LEU A 208 -4.36 4.02 15.61
N PHE A 209 -4.48 5.26 15.14
CA PHE A 209 -3.39 5.97 14.45
C PHE A 209 -2.35 6.54 15.42
N HIS A 210 -2.71 6.78 16.68
CA HIS A 210 -1.73 7.07 17.73
C HIS A 210 -0.70 5.95 17.88
N ARG A 211 -1.12 4.69 17.81
CA ARG A 211 -0.19 3.53 17.86
C ARG A 211 0.86 3.60 16.74
N LEU A 212 0.46 3.98 15.51
CA LEU A 212 1.38 4.16 14.39
C LEU A 212 2.31 5.37 14.63
N ALA A 213 1.75 6.48 15.11
CA ALA A 213 2.51 7.70 15.39
C ALA A 213 3.60 7.48 16.44
N MET A 214 3.35 6.61 17.45
CA MET A 214 4.34 6.27 18.48
C MET A 214 5.47 5.40 17.90
N VAL A 215 5.18 4.47 16.99
CA VAL A 215 6.23 3.72 16.26
C VAL A 215 7.07 4.68 15.40
N ALA A 216 6.43 5.57 14.66
CA ALA A 216 7.12 6.57 13.83
C ALA A 216 8.01 7.52 14.65
N LYS A 217 7.61 7.86 15.88
CA LYS A 217 8.41 8.70 16.79
C LYS A 217 9.79 8.11 17.04
N GLU A 218 9.86 6.81 17.23
CA GLU A 218 11.10 6.08 17.51
C GLU A 218 11.87 5.67 16.24
N ASN A 219 11.24 5.69 15.07
CA ASN A 219 11.88 5.31 13.82
C ASN A 219 12.66 6.50 13.20
N PRO A 220 14.01 6.43 13.11
CA PRO A 220 14.82 7.53 12.56
C PRO A 220 14.55 7.82 11.08
N LEU A 221 13.96 6.88 10.34
CA LEU A 221 13.61 7.04 8.93
C LEU A 221 12.20 7.61 8.71
N ALA A 222 11.40 7.78 9.78
CA ALA A 222 10.06 8.36 9.68
C ALA A 222 10.11 9.88 9.47
N THR A 223 9.24 10.38 8.59
CA THR A 223 9.22 11.80 8.21
C THR A 223 8.46 12.70 9.19
N ARG A 224 7.56 12.13 10.01
CA ARG A 224 6.78 12.83 11.04
C ARG A 224 6.96 12.13 12.38
N ARG A 225 7.92 12.60 13.17
CA ARG A 225 8.34 11.98 14.42
C ARG A 225 7.82 12.68 15.67
N LYS A 226 6.74 13.45 15.57
CA LYS A 226 6.15 14.18 16.71
C LYS A 226 5.55 13.25 17.77
N GLY A 227 5.03 12.06 17.37
CA GLY A 227 4.28 11.18 18.27
C GLY A 227 2.94 11.80 18.64
N TYR A 228 2.09 12.05 17.65
CA TYR A 228 0.78 12.66 17.83
C TYR A 228 -0.09 11.86 18.81
N SER A 229 -0.77 12.54 19.72
CA SER A 229 -1.78 11.94 20.59
C SER A 229 -3.05 11.60 19.82
N ALA A 230 -3.83 10.64 20.32
CA ALA A 230 -5.13 10.26 19.76
C ALA A 230 -6.06 11.48 19.60
N LYS A 231 -6.08 12.37 20.60
CA LYS A 231 -6.87 13.60 20.56
C LYS A 231 -6.42 14.57 19.48
N GLU A 232 -5.10 14.77 19.28
CA GLU A 232 -4.60 15.62 18.17
C GLU A 232 -5.01 15.05 16.82
N LEU A 233 -5.03 13.72 16.66
CA LEU A 233 -5.39 13.06 15.42
C LEU A 233 -6.88 13.15 15.12
N SER A 234 -7.75 13.00 16.13
CA SER A 234 -9.20 13.03 15.97
C SER A 234 -9.80 14.44 15.99
N THR A 235 -9.03 15.46 16.42
CA THR A 235 -9.52 16.84 16.52
C THR A 235 -9.20 17.64 15.25
N ILE A 236 -10.23 18.33 14.73
CA ILE A 236 -10.06 19.22 13.57
C ILE A 236 -9.45 20.54 14.02
N SER A 237 -8.42 20.98 13.30
CA SER A 237 -7.70 22.23 13.53
C SER A 237 -7.10 22.73 12.21
N ASP A 238 -6.47 23.90 12.22
CA ASP A 238 -5.77 24.44 11.05
C ASP A 238 -4.67 23.51 10.53
N ASP A 239 -3.96 22.84 11.45
CA ASP A 239 -2.93 21.86 11.12
C ASP A 239 -3.50 20.49 10.75
N ASN A 240 -4.74 20.19 11.16
CA ASN A 240 -5.42 18.92 10.94
C ASN A 240 -6.82 19.13 10.35
N ARG A 241 -6.91 19.88 9.27
CA ARG A 241 -8.17 20.17 8.56
C ARG A 241 -8.75 18.93 7.89
N TRP A 242 -10.03 18.96 7.59
CA TRP A 242 -10.63 17.92 6.74
C TRP A 242 -9.97 17.83 5.35
N ILE A 243 -9.77 16.60 4.89
CA ILE A 243 -9.43 16.28 3.49
C ILE A 243 -10.65 15.70 2.79
N CYS A 244 -11.23 14.66 3.36
CA CYS A 244 -12.51 14.10 2.97
C CYS A 244 -13.12 13.43 4.21
N PHE A 245 -14.26 13.95 4.67
CA PHE A 245 -14.92 13.40 5.87
C PHE A 245 -15.17 11.89 5.73
N PRO A 246 -14.79 11.05 6.74
CA PRO A 246 -14.38 11.43 8.09
C PRO A 246 -12.85 11.54 8.32
N TYR A 247 -12.05 11.82 7.31
CA TYR A 247 -10.59 11.87 7.46
C TYR A 247 -10.01 13.27 7.54
N PRO A 248 -9.44 13.65 8.70
CA PRO A 248 -8.58 14.82 8.80
C PRO A 248 -7.20 14.54 8.19
N ARG A 249 -6.45 15.59 7.90
CA ARG A 249 -5.16 15.55 7.19
C ARG A 249 -4.15 14.56 7.78
N LEU A 250 -4.05 14.48 9.10
CA LEU A 250 -3.05 13.65 9.78
C LEU A 250 -3.36 12.15 9.72
N MET A 251 -4.56 11.75 9.29
CA MET A 251 -4.97 10.37 9.08
C MET A 251 -4.84 9.91 7.62
N ASN A 252 -4.24 10.73 6.75
CA ASN A 252 -3.99 10.38 5.35
C ASN A 252 -2.52 10.11 5.10
N ALA A 253 -2.21 9.20 4.17
CA ALA A 253 -0.85 8.92 3.73
C ALA A 253 -0.09 10.21 3.35
N ASN A 254 1.15 10.35 3.82
CA ASN A 254 2.01 11.48 3.51
C ASN A 254 2.87 11.19 2.30
N ALA A 255 2.44 11.65 1.12
CA ALA A 255 3.21 11.48 -0.12
C ALA A 255 4.31 12.54 -0.32
N MET A 256 4.30 13.66 0.43
CA MET A 256 5.32 14.72 0.29
C MET A 256 6.61 14.36 1.00
N ILE A 257 7.30 13.36 0.47
CA ILE A 257 8.51 12.75 1.02
C ILE A 257 9.54 12.46 -0.08
N ASP A 258 10.76 12.16 0.35
CA ASP A 258 11.84 11.64 -0.47
C ASP A 258 12.36 10.38 0.22
N GLN A 259 11.95 9.20 -0.28
CA GLN A 259 12.26 7.90 0.31
C GLN A 259 12.59 6.86 -0.75
N ALA A 260 13.53 5.97 -0.43
CA ALA A 260 13.90 4.83 -1.27
C ALA A 260 14.15 3.59 -0.41
N ALA A 261 13.79 2.43 -0.92
CA ALA A 261 14.07 1.15 -0.27
C ALA A 261 14.32 0.04 -1.27
N ALA A 262 15.08 -0.96 -0.81
CA ALA A 262 15.38 -2.16 -1.56
C ALA A 262 15.53 -3.37 -0.66
N VAL A 263 15.26 -4.56 -1.21
CA VAL A 263 15.50 -5.86 -0.58
C VAL A 263 16.18 -6.82 -1.56
N VAL A 264 17.05 -7.67 -1.02
CA VAL A 264 17.82 -8.68 -1.77
C VAL A 264 17.39 -10.07 -1.35
N MET A 265 17.15 -10.94 -2.33
CA MET A 265 16.72 -12.32 -2.12
C MET A 265 17.62 -13.30 -2.87
N THR A 266 17.87 -14.46 -2.26
CA THR A 266 18.62 -15.56 -2.89
C THR A 266 18.21 -16.90 -2.29
N SER A 267 18.84 -18.01 -2.74
CA SER A 267 18.69 -19.31 -2.09
C SER A 267 19.70 -19.50 -0.96
N VAL A 268 19.42 -20.45 -0.05
CA VAL A 268 20.34 -20.84 1.02
C VAL A 268 21.69 -21.29 0.44
N GLU A 269 21.71 -22.09 -0.63
CA GLU A 269 22.96 -22.52 -1.26
C GLU A 269 23.80 -21.37 -1.80
N LYS A 270 23.17 -20.37 -2.42
CA LYS A 270 23.86 -19.20 -2.95
C LYS A 270 24.33 -18.24 -1.85
N ALA A 271 23.55 -18.10 -0.79
CA ALA A 271 23.99 -17.35 0.38
C ALA A 271 25.25 -17.96 1.00
N GLN A 272 25.31 -19.30 1.10
CA GLN A 272 26.51 -20.02 1.55
C GLN A 272 27.69 -19.83 0.59
N GLU A 273 27.47 -19.97 -0.73
CA GLU A 273 28.48 -19.79 -1.77
C GLU A 273 29.13 -18.39 -1.71
N TRP A 274 28.33 -17.35 -1.53
CA TRP A 274 28.81 -15.97 -1.43
C TRP A 274 29.26 -15.57 -0.01
N GLY A 275 29.20 -16.51 0.93
CA GLY A 275 29.61 -16.28 2.33
C GLY A 275 28.77 -15.23 3.02
N ILE A 276 27.47 -15.17 2.72
CA ILE A 276 26.52 -14.29 3.42
C ILE A 276 26.29 -14.86 4.83
N PRO A 277 26.55 -14.08 5.90
CA PRO A 277 26.41 -14.55 7.27
C PRO A 277 24.97 -14.99 7.58
N GLN A 278 24.83 -16.07 8.35
CA GLN A 278 23.50 -16.65 8.63
C GLN A 278 22.59 -15.71 9.45
N GLU A 279 23.16 -14.84 10.26
CA GLU A 279 22.40 -13.80 11.00
C GLU A 279 21.71 -12.76 10.08
N LYS A 280 22.10 -12.72 8.81
CA LYS A 280 21.43 -11.90 7.80
C LYS A 280 20.22 -12.59 7.17
N TRP A 281 20.06 -13.89 7.35
CA TRP A 281 19.03 -14.67 6.67
C TRP A 281 17.65 -14.46 7.32
N VAL A 282 16.68 -14.11 6.50
CA VAL A 282 15.26 -14.05 6.87
C VAL A 282 14.49 -14.93 5.90
N PHE A 283 13.77 -15.90 6.44
CA PHE A 283 12.98 -16.85 5.67
C PHE A 283 11.57 -16.33 5.44
N LEU A 284 11.06 -16.49 4.22
CA LEU A 284 9.64 -16.30 3.90
C LEU A 284 8.91 -17.62 4.19
N HIS A 285 8.23 -17.68 5.33
CA HIS A 285 7.55 -18.90 5.78
C HIS A 285 6.22 -19.14 5.11
N GLY A 286 5.53 -18.08 4.74
CA GLY A 286 4.25 -18.17 4.09
C GLY A 286 3.94 -16.89 3.34
N CYS A 287 3.18 -17.03 2.25
CA CYS A 287 2.79 -15.88 1.45
C CYS A 287 1.55 -16.20 0.60
N ALA A 288 0.82 -15.16 0.24
CA ALA A 288 -0.28 -15.25 -0.70
C ALA A 288 -0.54 -13.92 -1.39
N ASP A 289 -1.21 -13.99 -2.55
CA ASP A 289 -1.64 -12.86 -3.35
C ASP A 289 -3.10 -13.06 -3.76
N GLY A 290 -3.89 -11.98 -3.81
CA GLY A 290 -5.27 -12.02 -4.28
C GLY A 290 -5.85 -10.61 -4.47
N ALA A 291 -6.93 -10.53 -5.22
CA ALA A 291 -7.66 -9.29 -5.45
C ALA A 291 -9.15 -9.46 -5.15
N ASP A 292 -9.72 -8.50 -4.44
CA ASP A 292 -11.17 -8.40 -4.21
C ASP A 292 -11.91 -7.99 -5.48
N THR A 293 -13.24 -7.99 -5.43
CA THR A 293 -14.07 -7.39 -6.48
C THR A 293 -13.51 -6.01 -6.82
N TRP A 294 -13.17 -5.83 -8.09
CA TRP A 294 -12.33 -4.73 -8.55
C TRP A 294 -12.97 -3.37 -8.32
N VAL A 295 -14.23 -3.23 -8.74
CA VAL A 295 -15.03 -2.03 -8.57
C VAL A 295 -15.60 -1.98 -7.15
N VAL A 296 -15.34 -0.89 -6.43
CA VAL A 296 -15.72 -0.77 -5.01
C VAL A 296 -17.23 -0.82 -4.83
N SER A 297 -17.98 -0.12 -5.67
CA SER A 297 -19.45 -0.10 -5.60
C SER A 297 -20.13 -1.44 -5.94
N GLU A 298 -19.40 -2.40 -6.56
CA GLU A 298 -19.90 -3.74 -6.85
C GLU A 298 -19.63 -4.76 -5.72
N ARG A 299 -18.85 -4.40 -4.70
CA ARG A 299 -18.52 -5.32 -3.60
C ARG A 299 -19.75 -5.73 -2.82
N GLU A 300 -19.82 -6.98 -2.43
CA GLU A 300 -20.90 -7.49 -1.58
C GLU A 300 -21.07 -6.66 -0.31
N LYS A 301 -19.95 -6.38 0.36
CA LYS A 301 -19.85 -5.52 1.55
C LYS A 301 -18.74 -4.49 1.38
N LEU A 302 -18.96 -3.28 1.85
CA LEU A 302 -17.99 -2.19 1.79
C LEU A 302 -17.03 -2.17 2.98
N ASP A 303 -17.35 -2.89 4.05
CA ASP A 303 -16.58 -3.00 5.29
C ASP A 303 -15.80 -4.33 5.41
N ALA A 304 -15.54 -5.01 4.29
CA ALA A 304 -14.91 -6.33 4.27
C ALA A 304 -13.96 -6.50 3.07
N SER A 305 -12.97 -7.37 3.24
CA SER A 305 -12.01 -7.79 2.22
C SER A 305 -11.75 -9.30 2.31
N PRO A 306 -12.49 -10.13 1.58
CA PRO A 306 -12.21 -11.55 1.47
C PRO A 306 -10.78 -11.87 1.02
N ALA A 307 -10.18 -11.01 0.20
CA ALA A 307 -8.80 -11.19 -0.25
C ALA A 307 -7.79 -11.01 0.88
N ILE A 308 -7.94 -10.00 1.76
CA ILE A 308 -7.07 -9.85 2.95
C ILE A 308 -7.18 -11.08 3.85
N ARG A 309 -8.43 -11.51 4.16
CA ARG A 309 -8.67 -12.71 4.97
C ARG A 309 -7.98 -13.93 4.40
N GLY A 310 -8.17 -14.17 3.11
CA GLY A 310 -7.58 -15.32 2.43
C GLY A 310 -6.07 -15.26 2.34
N CYS A 311 -5.49 -14.10 2.01
CA CYS A 311 -4.04 -13.93 1.96
C CYS A 311 -3.39 -14.20 3.32
N ALA A 312 -3.97 -13.66 4.41
CA ALA A 312 -3.45 -13.90 5.76
C ALA A 312 -3.58 -15.37 6.16
N ARG A 313 -4.76 -15.98 5.93
CA ARG A 313 -4.98 -17.40 6.20
C ARG A 313 -4.00 -18.29 5.44
N LEU A 314 -3.87 -18.12 4.13
CA LEU A 314 -2.97 -18.92 3.30
C LEU A 314 -1.50 -18.75 3.69
N ALA A 315 -1.08 -17.55 4.07
CA ALA A 315 0.28 -17.31 4.57
C ALA A 315 0.54 -18.03 5.91
N LEU A 316 -0.42 -17.99 6.84
CA LEU A 316 -0.35 -18.71 8.12
C LEU A 316 -0.39 -20.22 7.92
N ASP A 317 -1.30 -20.73 7.10
CA ASP A 317 -1.43 -22.16 6.79
C ASP A 317 -0.15 -22.71 6.15
N MET A 318 0.43 -22.01 5.17
CA MET A 318 1.70 -22.36 4.53
C MET A 318 2.84 -22.45 5.55
N ALA A 319 2.87 -21.54 6.51
CA ALA A 319 3.87 -21.50 7.58
C ALA A 319 3.62 -22.53 8.70
N GLY A 320 2.43 -23.14 8.76
CA GLY A 320 1.99 -23.96 9.89
C GLY A 320 1.91 -23.17 11.21
N LYS A 321 1.54 -21.89 11.14
CA LYS A 321 1.49 -20.98 12.28
C LYS A 321 0.08 -20.47 12.52
N LYS A 322 -0.20 -20.07 13.77
CA LYS A 322 -1.45 -19.42 14.18
C LYS A 322 -1.21 -17.92 14.31
N LEU A 323 -2.30 -17.15 14.30
CA LEU A 323 -2.23 -15.71 14.53
C LEU A 323 -1.55 -15.35 15.87
N SER A 324 -1.71 -16.18 16.90
CA SER A 324 -1.05 -16.02 18.20
C SER A 324 0.48 -16.13 18.15
N ASP A 325 1.03 -16.76 17.12
CA ASP A 325 2.49 -16.94 16.97
C ASP A 325 3.16 -15.69 16.37
N ILE A 326 2.37 -14.75 15.86
CA ILE A 326 2.88 -13.53 15.23
C ILE A 326 3.20 -12.49 16.30
N ALA A 327 4.45 -12.05 16.35
CA ALA A 327 4.94 -11.08 17.33
C ALA A 327 4.74 -9.62 16.90
N ALA A 328 4.69 -9.34 15.60
CA ALA A 328 4.52 -8.01 15.06
C ALA A 328 3.89 -8.04 13.66
N PHE A 329 3.19 -6.97 13.33
CA PHE A 329 2.61 -6.76 12.01
C PHE A 329 3.16 -5.47 11.39
N ASP A 330 3.16 -5.38 10.07
CA ASP A 330 3.09 -4.10 9.36
C ASP A 330 1.86 -4.16 8.45
N LEU A 331 0.77 -3.59 8.94
CA LEU A 331 -0.48 -3.50 8.20
C LEU A 331 -0.41 -2.29 7.27
N TYR A 332 -0.81 -2.46 6.01
CA TYR A 332 -0.81 -1.35 5.06
C TYR A 332 -1.77 -0.24 5.51
N SER A 333 -1.24 0.95 5.77
CA SER A 333 -1.90 1.99 6.56
C SER A 333 -2.07 3.32 5.81
N CYS A 334 -2.50 3.27 4.55
CA CYS A 334 -2.74 4.51 3.79
C CYS A 334 -3.87 5.37 4.38
N PHE A 335 -4.88 4.73 4.99
CA PHE A 335 -6.04 5.33 5.66
C PHE A 335 -6.48 4.43 6.82
N PRO A 336 -7.26 4.93 7.81
CA PRO A 336 -7.78 4.12 8.92
C PRO A 336 -8.55 2.88 8.45
N SER A 337 -9.48 3.01 7.51
CA SER A 337 -10.25 1.87 6.99
C SER A 337 -9.39 0.74 6.41
N ALA A 338 -8.21 1.05 5.86
CA ALA A 338 -7.30 0.00 5.39
C ALA A 338 -6.76 -0.85 6.54
N VAL A 339 -6.45 -0.22 7.68
CA VAL A 339 -5.97 -0.90 8.89
C VAL A 339 -7.12 -1.62 9.60
N GLU A 340 -8.27 -0.98 9.76
CA GLU A 340 -9.45 -1.54 10.42
C GLU A 340 -9.98 -2.78 9.71
N VAL A 341 -10.10 -2.73 8.37
CA VAL A 341 -10.48 -3.90 7.57
C VAL A 341 -9.42 -5.00 7.70
N ALA A 342 -8.13 -4.67 7.64
CA ALA A 342 -7.08 -5.67 7.79
C ALA A 342 -7.13 -6.34 9.18
N MET A 343 -7.27 -5.56 10.26
CA MET A 343 -7.41 -6.11 11.61
C MET A 343 -8.62 -7.03 11.73
N LYS A 344 -9.79 -6.58 11.26
CA LYS A 344 -11.03 -7.36 11.25
C LYS A 344 -10.87 -8.68 10.48
N GLU A 345 -10.32 -8.63 9.28
CA GLU A 345 -10.23 -9.79 8.39
C GLU A 345 -9.16 -10.80 8.82
N ILE A 346 -8.10 -10.35 9.46
CA ILE A 346 -7.04 -11.19 10.04
C ILE A 346 -7.45 -11.74 11.41
N GLY A 347 -8.37 -11.07 12.11
CA GLY A 347 -8.81 -11.44 13.47
C GLY A 347 -7.94 -10.81 14.57
N ILE A 348 -7.34 -9.63 14.30
CA ILE A 348 -6.60 -8.84 15.28
C ILE A 348 -7.61 -7.96 16.04
N ALA A 349 -7.67 -8.07 17.35
CA ALA A 349 -8.55 -7.25 18.18
C ALA A 349 -8.12 -5.77 18.18
N GLU A 350 -9.06 -4.85 18.38
CA GLU A 350 -8.75 -3.40 18.42
C GLU A 350 -7.75 -3.06 19.53
N ASP A 351 -7.81 -3.76 20.65
CA ASP A 351 -6.96 -3.62 21.82
C ASP A 351 -5.74 -4.57 21.84
N ASP A 352 -5.48 -5.27 20.74
CA ASP A 352 -4.31 -6.16 20.63
C ASP A 352 -3.03 -5.37 20.89
N PRO A 353 -2.20 -5.77 21.90
CA PRO A 353 -1.02 -5.00 22.32
C PRO A 353 0.15 -5.10 21.34
N ARG A 354 0.10 -6.02 20.38
CA ARG A 354 1.20 -6.23 19.43
C ARG A 354 1.33 -5.03 18.48
N PRO A 355 2.55 -4.73 18.03
CA PRO A 355 2.75 -3.71 17.01
C PRO A 355 1.96 -4.04 15.73
N ILE A 356 1.10 -3.11 15.28
CA ILE A 356 0.36 -3.20 14.01
C ILE A 356 1.12 -2.52 12.86
N SER A 357 2.20 -1.84 13.16
CA SER A 357 3.18 -1.33 12.20
C SER A 357 4.57 -1.41 12.80
N VAL A 358 5.59 -1.70 12.00
CA VAL A 358 7.01 -1.65 12.39
C VAL A 358 7.71 -0.43 11.79
N THR A 359 7.12 0.21 10.80
CA THR A 359 7.63 1.45 10.19
C THR A 359 7.10 2.71 10.88
N GLY A 360 5.84 2.71 11.32
CA GLY A 360 5.09 3.85 11.80
C GLY A 360 3.98 4.30 10.83
N GLY A 361 3.75 3.56 9.75
CA GLY A 361 2.64 3.74 8.82
C GLY A 361 2.79 4.90 7.82
N LEU A 362 2.06 4.84 6.73
CA LEU A 362 2.15 5.79 5.61
C LEU A 362 1.91 7.27 6.02
N PRO A 363 1.07 7.61 7.02
CA PRO A 363 0.89 9.01 7.43
C PRO A 363 2.09 9.62 8.12
N TYR A 364 2.87 8.82 8.86
CA TYR A 364 3.95 9.34 9.74
C TYR A 364 5.33 8.89 9.29
N PHE A 365 5.51 7.62 8.94
CA PHE A 365 6.74 7.16 8.30
C PHE A 365 6.95 7.87 6.97
N GLY A 366 5.93 7.85 6.14
CA GLY A 366 5.90 8.37 4.78
C GLY A 366 5.29 7.34 3.83
N GLY A 367 4.65 7.86 2.75
CA GLY A 367 4.00 7.05 1.72
C GLY A 367 4.73 7.19 0.38
N PRO A 368 5.88 6.50 0.17
CA PRO A 368 6.64 6.58 -1.07
C PRO A 368 5.98 5.79 -2.21
N GLY A 369 4.80 6.25 -2.63
CA GLY A 369 4.09 5.69 -3.76
C GLY A 369 3.86 4.19 -3.66
N ASN A 370 4.26 3.48 -4.69
CA ASN A 370 4.12 2.02 -4.75
C ASN A 370 5.20 1.27 -3.93
N ASN A 371 6.20 1.99 -3.40
CA ASN A 371 7.38 1.38 -2.76
C ASN A 371 7.29 1.28 -1.22
N TYR A 372 6.19 1.71 -0.59
CA TYR A 372 6.08 1.68 0.88
C TYR A 372 6.33 0.29 1.47
N VAL A 373 5.76 -0.75 0.88
CA VAL A 373 5.88 -2.11 1.42
C VAL A 373 7.31 -2.65 1.32
N THR A 374 8.16 -2.13 0.43
CA THR A 374 9.61 -2.45 0.46
C THR A 374 10.25 -1.98 1.77
N HIS A 375 9.83 -0.82 2.29
CA HIS A 375 10.23 -0.34 3.63
C HIS A 375 9.68 -1.22 4.75
N SER A 376 8.41 -1.63 4.64
CA SER A 376 7.78 -2.56 5.60
C SER A 376 8.54 -3.88 5.70
N ILE A 377 8.90 -4.47 4.55
CA ILE A 377 9.67 -5.72 4.48
C ILE A 377 11.08 -5.50 5.05
N ALA A 378 11.76 -4.43 4.65
CA ALA A 378 13.09 -4.09 5.15
C ALA A 378 13.11 -3.91 6.68
N GLU A 379 12.13 -3.19 7.24
CA GLU A 379 12.05 -3.02 8.68
C GLU A 379 11.61 -4.31 9.39
N MET A 380 10.72 -5.11 8.79
CA MET A 380 10.37 -6.42 9.35
C MET A 380 11.57 -7.37 9.38
N MET A 381 12.44 -7.35 8.36
CA MET A 381 13.72 -8.09 8.39
C MET A 381 14.56 -7.67 9.59
N ASN A 382 14.67 -6.37 9.86
CA ASN A 382 15.40 -5.85 11.01
C ASN A 382 14.76 -6.29 12.34
N VAL A 383 13.42 -6.25 12.43
CA VAL A 383 12.67 -6.68 13.63
C VAL A 383 12.95 -8.14 13.96
N VAL A 384 12.81 -9.05 12.99
CA VAL A 384 13.03 -10.49 13.24
C VAL A 384 14.51 -10.83 13.45
N ARG A 385 15.45 -10.07 12.84
CA ARG A 385 16.89 -10.20 13.10
C ARG A 385 17.26 -9.77 14.53
N ARG A 386 16.64 -8.68 15.05
CA ARG A 386 16.84 -8.24 16.44
C ARG A 386 16.23 -9.20 17.46
N LYS A 387 15.20 -9.96 17.07
CA LYS A 387 14.53 -10.95 17.92
C LYS A 387 14.45 -12.30 17.20
N PRO A 388 15.58 -13.02 17.09
CA PRO A 388 15.64 -14.29 16.38
C PRO A 388 14.57 -15.28 16.84
N GLY A 389 13.98 -16.01 15.90
CA GLY A 389 12.88 -16.95 16.17
C GLY A 389 11.50 -16.32 16.25
N SER A 390 11.38 -14.99 16.28
CA SER A 390 10.07 -14.33 16.20
C SER A 390 9.51 -14.35 14.79
N PHE A 391 8.17 -14.30 14.67
CA PHE A 391 7.45 -14.23 13.41
C PHE A 391 6.82 -12.85 13.24
N GLY A 392 6.96 -12.27 12.05
CA GLY A 392 6.33 -11.02 11.68
C GLY A 392 5.55 -11.14 10.38
N MET A 393 4.39 -10.47 10.29
CA MET A 393 3.55 -10.46 9.11
C MET A 393 3.53 -9.07 8.48
N VAL A 394 3.77 -9.01 7.17
CA VAL A 394 3.59 -7.81 6.35
C VAL A 394 2.37 -7.99 5.47
N THR A 395 1.47 -7.02 5.47
CA THR A 395 0.35 -6.93 4.52
C THR A 395 0.59 -5.80 3.54
N ALA A 396 0.11 -5.99 2.33
CA ALA A 396 0.29 -5.04 1.25
C ALA A 396 -1.03 -4.81 0.51
N ASN A 397 -1.28 -3.56 0.11
CA ASN A 397 -2.55 -3.15 -0.48
C ASN A 397 -2.30 -2.23 -1.68
N GLY A 398 -3.02 -2.45 -2.76
CA GLY A 398 -3.01 -1.63 -3.97
C GLY A 398 -4.41 -1.25 -4.43
N SER A 399 -4.51 -0.18 -5.20
CA SER A 399 -5.75 0.44 -5.64
C SER A 399 -6.61 0.88 -4.45
N TYR A 400 -7.91 0.58 -4.42
CA TYR A 400 -8.85 1.02 -3.38
C TYR A 400 -9.26 -0.15 -2.49
N LEU A 401 -8.30 -0.67 -1.70
CA LEU A 401 -8.47 -1.92 -0.93
C LEU A 401 -8.86 -3.07 -1.87
N THR A 402 -8.13 -3.20 -2.99
CA THR A 402 -8.47 -4.13 -4.07
C THR A 402 -7.43 -5.23 -4.25
N LYS A 403 -6.16 -4.86 -4.41
CA LYS A 403 -5.05 -5.80 -4.64
C LYS A 403 -4.32 -6.05 -3.34
N HIS A 404 -4.13 -7.30 -2.97
CA HIS A 404 -3.52 -7.67 -1.69
C HIS A 404 -2.41 -8.68 -1.87
N SER A 405 -1.39 -8.55 -1.03
CA SER A 405 -0.33 -9.53 -0.85
C SER A 405 0.02 -9.62 0.63
N ALA A 406 0.43 -10.80 1.08
CA ALA A 406 0.89 -11.00 2.46
C ALA A 406 2.16 -11.83 2.47
N GLY A 407 3.03 -11.58 3.46
CA GLY A 407 4.25 -12.34 3.71
C GLY A 407 4.49 -12.53 5.20
N LEU A 408 4.92 -13.73 5.57
CA LEU A 408 5.27 -14.12 6.93
C LEU A 408 6.75 -14.39 7.04
N TYR A 409 7.44 -13.66 7.88
CA TYR A 409 8.90 -13.60 7.98
C TYR A 409 9.42 -14.08 9.34
N SER A 410 10.53 -14.82 9.35
CA SER A 410 11.26 -15.20 10.56
C SER A 410 12.72 -15.51 10.22
N THR A 411 13.59 -15.50 11.25
CA THR A 411 14.95 -16.05 11.15
C THR A 411 14.98 -17.58 11.35
N GLU A 412 13.86 -18.21 11.79
CA GLU A 412 13.78 -19.66 11.84
C GLU A 412 13.82 -20.23 10.41
N PRO A 413 14.57 -21.32 10.17
CA PRO A 413 14.52 -22.01 8.88
C PRO A 413 13.14 -22.62 8.61
N THR A 414 12.71 -22.57 7.33
CA THR A 414 11.51 -23.29 6.89
C THR A 414 11.77 -24.80 6.89
N LYS A 415 10.71 -25.58 7.06
CA LYS A 415 10.78 -27.05 7.01
C LYS A 415 10.44 -27.55 5.60
N GLY A 416 11.23 -28.52 5.12
CA GLY A 416 11.00 -29.13 3.79
C GLY A 416 11.29 -28.18 2.64
N SER A 417 10.86 -28.57 1.44
CA SER A 417 11.02 -27.76 0.24
C SER A 417 10.00 -26.63 0.21
N TRP A 418 10.47 -25.41 -0.05
CA TRP A 418 9.61 -24.23 -0.11
C TRP A 418 8.73 -24.28 -1.37
N ARG A 419 7.44 -24.10 -1.17
CA ARG A 419 6.47 -23.95 -2.27
C ARG A 419 5.23 -23.24 -1.73
N ARG A 420 4.61 -22.41 -2.57
CA ARG A 420 3.29 -21.82 -2.28
C ARG A 420 2.20 -22.45 -3.13
N GLU A 421 0.97 -22.30 -2.68
CA GLU A 421 -0.20 -22.63 -3.51
C GLU A 421 -0.27 -21.70 -4.74
N ASP A 422 -0.77 -22.23 -5.86
CA ASP A 422 -0.97 -21.40 -7.07
C ASP A 422 -1.94 -20.26 -6.78
N PRO A 423 -1.50 -18.99 -6.86
CA PRO A 423 -2.35 -17.85 -6.56
C PRO A 423 -3.58 -17.75 -7.47
N LYS A 424 -3.56 -18.35 -8.67
CA LYS A 424 -4.71 -18.39 -9.57
C LYS A 424 -5.89 -19.18 -8.99
N ARG A 425 -5.62 -20.22 -8.21
CA ARG A 425 -6.67 -21.00 -7.56
C ARG A 425 -7.41 -20.14 -6.54
N PHE A 426 -6.68 -19.46 -5.68
CA PHE A 426 -7.29 -18.55 -4.69
C PHE A 426 -8.01 -17.38 -5.38
N GLN A 427 -7.44 -16.81 -6.46
CA GLN A 427 -8.12 -15.75 -7.22
C GLN A 427 -9.44 -16.23 -7.82
N ALA A 428 -9.50 -17.46 -8.35
CA ALA A 428 -10.75 -18.03 -8.88
C ALA A 428 -11.84 -18.17 -7.78
N GLU A 429 -11.44 -18.49 -6.54
CA GLU A 429 -12.37 -18.50 -5.39
C GLU A 429 -12.91 -17.09 -5.07
N LEU A 430 -12.07 -16.07 -5.17
CA LEU A 430 -12.47 -14.67 -4.98
C LEU A 430 -13.37 -14.18 -6.11
N ASP A 431 -13.07 -14.51 -7.36
CA ASP A 431 -13.83 -14.10 -8.54
C ASP A 431 -15.23 -14.72 -8.60
N ALA A 432 -15.40 -15.91 -8.01
CA ALA A 432 -16.69 -16.59 -7.90
C ALA A 432 -17.63 -15.99 -6.84
N ARG A 433 -17.16 -15.04 -6.04
CA ARG A 433 -17.99 -14.41 -4.99
C ARG A 433 -19.09 -13.52 -5.60
N PRO A 434 -20.24 -13.40 -4.93
CA PRO A 434 -21.31 -12.51 -5.37
C PRO A 434 -20.85 -11.07 -5.54
N LYS A 435 -21.37 -10.41 -6.57
CA LYS A 435 -21.21 -8.98 -6.81
C LYS A 435 -22.56 -8.29 -6.73
N ARG A 436 -22.57 -7.04 -6.29
CA ARG A 436 -23.75 -6.18 -6.31
C ARG A 436 -23.93 -5.58 -7.69
N HIS A 437 -25.16 -5.60 -8.18
CA HIS A 437 -25.51 -4.83 -9.37
C HIS A 437 -25.56 -3.35 -9.01
N VAL A 438 -24.93 -2.52 -9.83
CA VAL A 438 -24.96 -1.06 -9.71
C VAL A 438 -25.83 -0.48 -10.80
N ASN A 439 -26.95 0.12 -10.40
CA ASN A 439 -27.85 0.80 -11.31
C ASN A 439 -27.24 2.15 -11.72
N THR A 440 -27.01 2.32 -13.01
CA THR A 440 -26.37 3.52 -13.58
C THR A 440 -27.35 4.67 -13.88
N ALA A 441 -28.66 4.40 -13.85
CA ALA A 441 -29.73 5.38 -14.03
C ALA A 441 -30.80 5.22 -12.94
N PRO A 442 -30.45 5.33 -11.65
CA PRO A 442 -31.38 5.14 -10.55
C PRO A 442 -32.44 6.23 -10.54
N ALA A 443 -33.69 5.85 -10.27
CA ALA A 443 -34.79 6.79 -10.11
C ALA A 443 -35.71 6.34 -8.96
N GLY A 444 -36.11 7.29 -8.12
CA GLY A 444 -37.04 7.03 -7.01
C GLY A 444 -36.41 7.12 -5.64
N SER A 445 -36.96 6.40 -4.67
CA SER A 445 -36.49 6.39 -3.29
C SER A 445 -35.38 5.39 -3.07
N GLY A 446 -34.46 5.74 -2.20
CA GLY A 446 -33.37 4.89 -1.78
C GLY A 446 -32.89 5.18 -0.36
N THR A 447 -31.97 4.37 0.09
CA THR A 447 -31.37 4.48 1.44
C THR A 447 -29.85 4.59 1.33
N ILE A 448 -29.23 5.53 2.02
CA ILE A 448 -27.78 5.71 2.05
C ILE A 448 -27.13 4.53 2.77
N GLU A 449 -26.22 3.82 2.07
CA GLU A 449 -25.41 2.74 2.63
C GLU A 449 -24.09 3.29 3.19
N THR A 450 -23.46 4.25 2.48
CA THR A 450 -22.27 4.95 2.94
C THR A 450 -22.14 6.30 2.26
N TYR A 451 -21.32 7.18 2.82
CA TYR A 451 -21.11 8.53 2.31
C TYR A 451 -19.74 9.09 2.63
N CYS A 452 -19.36 10.14 1.91
CA CYS A 452 -18.23 10.98 2.27
C CYS A 452 -18.45 12.41 1.78
N VAL A 453 -17.71 13.38 2.36
CA VAL A 453 -17.75 14.79 1.95
C VAL A 453 -16.32 15.26 1.67
N ALA A 454 -16.01 15.49 0.42
CA ALA A 454 -14.71 16.01 -0.01
C ALA A 454 -14.59 17.50 0.30
N TYR A 455 -13.41 17.88 0.79
CA TYR A 455 -13.08 19.26 1.11
C TYR A 455 -12.12 19.85 0.08
N GLY A 456 -12.35 21.10 -0.26
CA GLY A 456 -11.34 21.96 -0.86
C GLY A 456 -10.36 22.51 0.16
N LYS A 457 -9.82 23.69 -0.13
CA LYS A 457 -8.90 24.33 0.81
C LYS A 457 -9.60 24.73 2.11
N ASP A 458 -10.76 25.38 2.01
CA ASP A 458 -11.38 26.08 3.14
C ASP A 458 -12.84 25.64 3.44
N ALA A 459 -13.44 24.83 2.57
CA ALA A 459 -14.85 24.44 2.68
C ALA A 459 -15.14 23.06 2.06
N PRO A 460 -16.26 22.41 2.45
CA PRO A 460 -16.75 21.24 1.75
C PRO A 460 -17.14 21.59 0.30
N GLU A 461 -16.74 20.74 -0.64
CA GLU A 461 -16.97 20.97 -2.07
C GLU A 461 -17.96 19.99 -2.68
N LYS A 462 -17.89 18.70 -2.29
CA LYS A 462 -18.70 17.64 -2.89
C LYS A 462 -19.09 16.58 -1.87
N GLY A 463 -20.35 16.17 -1.91
CA GLY A 463 -20.85 15.02 -1.18
C GLY A 463 -21.04 13.82 -2.10
N TYR A 464 -20.62 12.65 -1.67
CA TYR A 464 -20.81 11.39 -2.39
C TYR A 464 -21.55 10.40 -1.51
N ILE A 465 -22.41 9.61 -2.14
CA ILE A 465 -23.07 8.48 -1.48
C ILE A 465 -22.97 7.23 -2.34
N VAL A 466 -22.94 6.09 -1.65
CA VAL A 466 -23.39 4.81 -2.19
C VAL A 466 -24.69 4.48 -1.49
N GLY A 467 -25.73 4.20 -2.25
CA GLY A 467 -27.06 3.91 -1.69
C GLY A 467 -27.68 2.68 -2.33
N ARG A 468 -28.84 2.30 -1.81
CA ARG A 468 -29.68 1.21 -2.34
C ARG A 468 -31.06 1.71 -2.66
N LEU A 469 -31.58 1.31 -3.83
CA LEU A 469 -32.96 1.58 -4.21
C LEU A 469 -33.92 0.75 -3.36
N ASP A 470 -34.96 1.37 -2.82
CA ASP A 470 -35.90 0.70 -1.93
C ASP A 470 -36.71 -0.43 -2.61
N GLY A 471 -36.97 -0.32 -3.91
CA GLY A 471 -37.79 -1.29 -4.64
C GLY A 471 -37.03 -2.53 -5.13
N SER A 472 -35.76 -2.38 -5.51
CA SER A 472 -34.95 -3.44 -6.16
C SER A 472 -33.74 -3.90 -5.35
N ASP A 473 -33.37 -3.22 -4.27
CA ASP A 473 -32.11 -3.41 -3.51
C ASP A 473 -30.84 -3.24 -4.37
N GLU A 474 -30.97 -2.72 -5.60
CA GLU A 474 -29.84 -2.39 -6.45
C GLU A 474 -29.05 -1.24 -5.84
N ARG A 475 -27.73 -1.35 -5.91
CA ARG A 475 -26.85 -0.27 -5.44
C ARG A 475 -26.77 0.85 -6.46
N PHE A 476 -26.56 2.06 -6.04
CA PHE A 476 -26.27 3.20 -6.90
C PHE A 476 -25.20 4.10 -6.30
N VAL A 477 -24.53 4.85 -7.15
CA VAL A 477 -23.61 5.93 -6.79
C VAL A 477 -24.27 7.25 -7.14
N ALA A 478 -24.22 8.23 -6.24
CA ALA A 478 -24.76 9.56 -6.51
C ALA A 478 -23.95 10.66 -5.82
N GLN A 479 -24.09 11.87 -6.34
CA GLN A 479 -23.52 13.10 -5.75
C GLN A 479 -24.60 13.95 -5.10
N ALA A 480 -24.20 14.72 -4.07
CA ALA A 480 -25.01 15.85 -3.64
C ALA A 480 -25.13 16.88 -4.77
N PRO A 481 -26.27 17.58 -4.90
CA PRO A 481 -26.35 18.77 -5.73
C PRO A 481 -25.34 19.84 -5.23
N ASP A 482 -25.13 20.87 -6.03
CA ASP A 482 -24.33 22.03 -5.61
C ASP A 482 -25.10 22.87 -4.58
N ASP A 483 -25.18 22.35 -3.37
CA ASP A 483 -25.97 22.87 -2.25
C ASP A 483 -25.13 22.84 -0.96
N LYS A 484 -24.67 24.03 -0.54
CA LYS A 484 -23.83 24.17 0.66
C LYS A 484 -24.56 23.78 1.94
N ALA A 485 -25.88 23.99 2.02
CA ALA A 485 -26.68 23.61 3.19
C ALA A 485 -26.73 22.08 3.32
N LEU A 486 -26.90 21.36 2.22
CA LEU A 486 -26.87 19.91 2.23
C LEU A 486 -25.49 19.38 2.59
N LEU A 487 -24.40 19.96 2.07
CA LEU A 487 -23.04 19.55 2.44
C LEU A 487 -22.77 19.76 3.95
N ALA A 488 -23.27 20.88 4.53
CA ALA A 488 -23.19 21.12 5.97
C ALA A 488 -24.03 20.11 6.78
N ASP A 489 -25.23 19.78 6.30
CA ASP A 489 -26.09 18.73 6.89
C ASP A 489 -25.39 17.36 6.89
N MET A 490 -24.73 17.00 5.79
CA MET A 490 -23.98 15.74 5.68
C MET A 490 -22.81 15.62 6.69
N LEU A 491 -22.29 16.73 7.18
CA LEU A 491 -21.19 16.76 8.16
C LEU A 491 -21.68 16.72 9.61
N THR A 492 -22.92 17.17 9.85
CA THR A 492 -23.46 17.41 11.20
C THR A 492 -24.53 16.43 11.62
N LYS A 493 -25.17 15.76 10.65
CA LYS A 493 -26.21 14.77 10.91
C LYS A 493 -25.82 13.39 10.40
N GLU A 494 -26.36 12.36 11.02
CA GLU A 494 -26.19 10.99 10.55
C GLU A 494 -26.80 10.81 9.16
N GLN A 495 -25.99 10.29 8.23
CA GLN A 495 -26.45 10.00 6.89
C GLN A 495 -26.67 8.51 6.63
N LEU A 496 -26.02 7.61 7.39
CA LEU A 496 -26.21 6.16 7.21
C LEU A 496 -27.65 5.79 7.51
N GLY A 497 -28.27 5.04 6.60
CA GLY A 497 -29.66 4.65 6.70
C GLY A 497 -30.69 5.75 6.37
N ARG A 498 -30.23 6.98 6.05
CA ARG A 498 -31.12 8.08 5.69
C ARG A 498 -31.79 7.82 4.35
N LYS A 499 -33.08 8.13 4.25
CA LYS A 499 -33.86 8.05 3.03
C LYS A 499 -33.57 9.23 2.10
N VAL A 500 -33.48 8.94 0.82
CA VAL A 500 -33.21 9.92 -0.23
C VAL A 500 -34.06 9.65 -1.46
N THR A 501 -34.33 10.70 -2.22
CA THR A 501 -34.68 10.55 -3.64
C THR A 501 -33.40 10.63 -4.47
N VAL A 502 -33.36 9.86 -5.55
CA VAL A 502 -32.27 9.88 -6.52
C VAL A 502 -32.83 9.96 -7.93
N ASN A 503 -32.21 10.76 -8.78
CA ASN A 503 -32.49 10.84 -10.20
C ASN A 503 -31.28 11.35 -10.98
N GLU A 504 -31.28 11.15 -12.28
CA GLU A 504 -30.24 11.67 -13.17
C GLU A 504 -30.45 13.16 -13.41
N GLN A 505 -29.38 13.97 -13.28
CA GLN A 505 -29.33 15.38 -13.60
C GLN A 505 -27.97 15.73 -14.24
N GLY A 506 -28.00 16.23 -15.48
CA GLY A 506 -26.77 16.69 -16.16
C GLY A 506 -25.70 15.59 -16.34
N GLY A 507 -26.09 14.38 -16.62
CA GLY A 507 -25.19 13.23 -16.83
C GLY A 507 -24.68 12.60 -15.54
N ARG A 508 -25.27 12.91 -14.37
CA ARG A 508 -24.90 12.35 -13.06
C ARG A 508 -26.13 12.01 -12.23
N ASN A 509 -26.03 11.00 -11.41
CA ASN A 509 -27.05 10.72 -10.41
C ASN A 509 -26.91 11.71 -9.26
N VAL A 510 -27.99 12.41 -8.94
CA VAL A 510 -28.06 13.40 -7.87
C VAL A 510 -29.08 12.93 -6.83
N PHE A 511 -28.72 13.01 -5.56
CA PHE A 511 -29.60 12.65 -4.46
C PHE A 511 -30.08 13.86 -3.67
N ARG A 512 -31.25 13.74 -3.05
CA ARG A 512 -31.77 14.70 -2.05
C ARG A 512 -32.38 13.92 -0.89
N PRO A 513 -32.11 14.30 0.36
CA PRO A 513 -32.79 13.74 1.53
C PRO A 513 -34.31 13.95 1.44
N ILE A 514 -35.06 12.97 1.95
CA ILE A 514 -36.51 13.03 2.12
C ILE A 514 -36.81 13.54 3.53
#